data_e350c89c5f8e2e1d5a2fdb0ebf992672
#
_entry.id   e350c89c5f8e2e1d5a2fdb0ebf992672
#
_cell.length_a   1.000
_cell.length_b   1.000
_cell.length_c   1.000
_cell.angle_alpha   90.00
_cell.angle_beta   90.00
_cell.angle_gamma   90.00
#
_symmetry.space_group_name_H-M   'P 1'
#
loop_
_entity.id
_entity.type
_entity.pdbx_description
1 polymer ?
#
loop_
_entity_poly.entity_id
_entity_poly.type
_entity_poly.pdbx_seq_one_letter_code
_entity_poly.pdbx_strand_id
1 'polypeptide(L)'
;MNLIDDMTQALDWYKNIDWQRNPFPQQMSSLPNDGTRVLAPIEAGEKGFHIRLHKASNENPLLHRHGGFVLLYMYRGACHTCINDQSLLLRPGDILLISPNVLHRNQLAEPDALMFHCHIECSILSGMILPLVREDVTLSSFILDFIRDAGSQSTLYFPAYGADPAIAGAFEKIIIEYAARQPMYQSLLCSEFAQLLMLLARKKYNLSAAPYGTHARVSEVLDYISAHYADATLAETARIFHYHPNYLSSLIRRQTGHSFSQLLQTYRLSRACFLLQNTPLSTEQIALQVGYKDVSSFYKAYKKNFGVTPRGEQQEAGPSA
;
A
#
# COMPACT_ATOMS: atom_id res chain seq x y z
N MET A 1 -13.07 15.69 -26.04
CA MET A 1 -13.31 16.24 -24.70
C MET A 1 -11.96 16.31 -24.02
N ASN A 2 -11.62 17.42 -23.43
CA ASN A 2 -10.27 17.66 -22.91
C ASN A 2 -10.22 17.10 -21.48
N LEU A 3 -9.25 16.26 -21.14
CA LEU A 3 -9.11 15.59 -19.83
C LEU A 3 -9.15 16.61 -18.66
N ILE A 4 -8.62 17.82 -18.92
CA ILE A 4 -8.64 18.95 -17.97
C ILE A 4 -10.06 19.44 -17.71
N ASP A 5 -10.93 19.45 -18.72
CA ASP A 5 -12.32 19.90 -18.58
C ASP A 5 -13.13 18.85 -17.79
N ASP A 6 -12.89 17.56 -18.03
CA ASP A 6 -13.53 16.47 -17.29
C ASP A 6 -13.09 16.44 -15.82
N MET A 7 -11.82 16.68 -15.55
CA MET A 7 -11.29 16.79 -14.19
C MET A 7 -11.81 18.04 -13.47
N THR A 8 -11.91 19.15 -14.18
CA THR A 8 -12.48 20.40 -13.64
C THR A 8 -13.96 20.20 -13.31
N GLN A 9 -14.71 19.51 -14.16
CA GLN A 9 -16.11 19.17 -13.93
C GLN A 9 -16.27 18.20 -12.75
N ALA A 10 -15.41 17.19 -12.62
CA ALA A 10 -15.39 16.30 -11.47
C ALA A 10 -15.02 17.03 -10.17
N LEU A 11 -14.06 17.95 -10.22
CA LEU A 11 -13.69 18.82 -9.09
C LEU A 11 -14.81 19.80 -8.74
N ASP A 12 -15.53 20.35 -9.73
CA ASP A 12 -16.67 21.23 -9.50
C ASP A 12 -17.87 20.47 -8.94
N TRP A 13 -18.10 19.22 -9.37
CA TRP A 13 -19.08 18.35 -8.73
C TRP A 13 -18.73 18.11 -7.25
N TYR A 14 -17.47 17.84 -6.93
CA TYR A 14 -16.97 17.70 -5.56
C TYR A 14 -17.12 18.97 -4.73
N LYS A 15 -16.93 20.17 -5.34
CA LYS A 15 -17.15 21.46 -4.68
C LYS A 15 -18.63 21.71 -4.34
N ASN A 16 -19.55 21.18 -5.16
CA ASN A 16 -20.98 21.39 -5.06
C ASN A 16 -21.71 20.32 -4.22
N ILE A 17 -21.01 19.29 -3.74
CA ILE A 17 -21.58 18.37 -2.77
C ILE A 17 -21.89 19.14 -1.49
N ASP A 18 -23.16 19.15 -1.12
CA ASP A 18 -23.62 19.68 0.16
C ASP A 18 -23.20 18.73 1.31
N TRP A 19 -22.01 18.97 1.82
CA TRP A 19 -21.43 18.19 2.93
C TRP A 19 -22.21 18.32 4.23
N GLN A 20 -23.13 19.29 4.34
CA GLN A 20 -24.04 19.41 5.49
C GLN A 20 -25.25 18.49 5.35
N ARG A 21 -25.65 18.14 4.13
CA ARG A 21 -26.76 17.19 3.86
C ARG A 21 -26.32 15.74 3.78
N ASN A 22 -25.02 15.47 3.66
CA ASN A 22 -24.47 14.12 3.80
C ASN A 22 -23.90 14.02 5.23
N PRO A 23 -24.76 13.82 6.25
CA PRO A 23 -24.25 13.69 7.60
C PRO A 23 -23.32 12.49 7.59
N PHE A 24 -22.06 12.73 7.91
CA PHE A 24 -21.19 11.65 8.34
C PHE A 24 -22.00 10.81 9.32
N PRO A 25 -22.21 9.51 9.09
CA PRO A 25 -22.70 8.69 10.15
C PRO A 25 -21.69 8.86 11.29
N GLN A 26 -22.08 9.60 12.28
CA GLN A 26 -21.38 9.65 13.57
C GLN A 26 -21.63 8.31 14.28
N GLN A 27 -21.29 7.23 13.65
CA GLN A 27 -20.96 6.02 14.38
C GLN A 27 -19.54 6.23 14.91
N MET A 28 -19.49 7.04 15.95
CA MET A 28 -18.42 7.00 16.91
C MET A 28 -18.45 5.58 17.51
N SER A 29 -17.72 4.65 16.86
CA SER A 29 -17.24 3.49 17.59
C SER A 29 -16.49 4.05 18.79
N SER A 30 -16.83 3.59 19.98
CA SER A 30 -16.30 3.98 21.27
C SER A 30 -14.89 4.56 21.18
N LEU A 31 -14.75 5.83 21.62
CA LEU A 31 -13.44 6.48 21.72
C LEU A 31 -12.51 5.54 22.51
N PRO A 32 -11.33 5.18 21.95
CA PRO A 32 -10.29 4.64 22.80
C PRO A 32 -10.02 5.64 23.93
N ASN A 33 -9.69 5.16 25.14
CA ASN A 33 -9.41 6.01 26.31
C ASN A 33 -8.28 7.03 26.10
N ASP A 34 -7.62 7.03 24.92
CA ASP A 34 -6.50 7.89 24.54
C ASP A 34 -6.93 9.18 23.79
N GLY A 35 -8.23 9.42 23.61
CA GLY A 35 -8.75 10.61 22.92
C GLY A 35 -8.57 10.60 21.37
N THR A 36 -8.10 9.50 20.80
CA THR A 36 -7.92 9.35 19.34
C THR A 36 -9.25 8.99 18.67
N ARG A 37 -9.60 9.68 17.59
CA ARG A 37 -10.76 9.30 16.78
C ARG A 37 -10.41 8.24 15.75
N VAL A 38 -11.13 7.12 15.78
CA VAL A 38 -11.14 6.16 14.67
C VAL A 38 -12.21 6.61 13.70
N LEU A 39 -11.79 7.06 12.51
CA LEU A 39 -12.74 7.33 11.45
C LEU A 39 -13.05 6.00 10.76
N ALA A 40 -14.27 5.50 10.95
CA ALA A 40 -14.80 4.41 10.14
C ALA A 40 -14.87 4.83 8.66
N PRO A 41 -14.88 3.89 7.70
CA PRO A 41 -15.22 4.19 6.32
C PRO A 41 -16.50 5.02 6.27
N ILE A 42 -16.55 6.02 5.41
CA ILE A 42 -17.46 7.16 5.45
C ILE A 42 -18.92 6.80 5.30
N GLU A 43 -19.21 5.68 4.71
CA GLU A 43 -20.55 5.16 4.53
C GLU A 43 -20.59 3.75 5.12
N ALA A 44 -21.26 3.62 6.26
CA ALA A 44 -21.54 2.31 6.82
C ALA A 44 -22.36 1.51 5.80
N GLY A 45 -21.68 0.66 5.00
CA GLY A 45 -22.31 -0.17 3.95
C GLY A 45 -21.65 -0.11 2.58
N GLU A 46 -20.92 0.91 2.20
CA GLU A 46 -20.17 0.92 0.93
C GLU A 46 -18.80 0.25 1.12
N LYS A 47 -18.66 -0.90 0.47
CA LYS A 47 -17.37 -1.59 0.31
C LYS A 47 -16.66 -1.00 -0.90
N GLY A 48 -15.33 -0.86 -0.82
CA GLY A 48 -14.57 -0.48 -2.00
C GLY A 48 -13.64 0.72 -1.83
N PHE A 49 -13.60 1.55 -2.87
CA PHE A 49 -12.84 2.78 -2.91
C PHE A 49 -13.69 3.98 -2.51
N HIS A 50 -13.10 4.86 -1.68
CA HIS A 50 -13.69 6.14 -1.34
C HIS A 50 -12.66 7.24 -1.53
N ILE A 51 -12.99 8.26 -2.31
CA ILE A 51 -12.11 9.40 -2.58
C ILE A 51 -12.73 10.66 -1.98
N ARG A 52 -11.92 11.41 -1.25
CA ARG A 52 -12.27 12.72 -0.70
C ARG A 52 -11.29 13.78 -1.16
N LEU A 53 -11.79 14.98 -1.36
CA LEU A 53 -10.97 16.15 -1.58
C LEU A 53 -10.86 16.93 -0.28
N HIS A 54 -9.65 16.99 0.28
CA HIS A 54 -9.33 17.85 1.39
C HIS A 54 -9.02 19.24 0.90
N LYS A 55 -9.71 20.23 1.48
CA LYS A 55 -9.47 21.66 1.30
C LYS A 55 -9.05 22.25 2.62
N ALA A 56 -8.31 23.36 2.58
CA ALA A 56 -7.98 24.09 3.79
C ALA A 56 -9.29 24.52 4.49
N SER A 57 -9.45 24.08 5.73
CA SER A 57 -10.51 24.53 6.64
C SER A 57 -9.86 25.23 7.82
N ASN A 58 -10.59 26.16 8.44
CA ASN A 58 -10.15 26.82 9.67
C ASN A 58 -10.19 25.89 10.90
N GLU A 59 -10.55 24.62 10.72
CA GLU A 59 -10.63 23.65 11.79
C GLU A 59 -9.27 23.04 12.08
N ASN A 60 -8.96 22.89 13.36
CA ASN A 60 -7.75 22.20 13.80
C ASN A 60 -7.84 20.72 13.41
N PRO A 61 -6.94 20.20 12.57
CA PRO A 61 -7.03 18.83 12.10
C PRO A 61 -6.85 17.85 13.24
N LEU A 62 -7.82 16.95 13.39
CA LEU A 62 -7.80 15.95 14.45
C LEU A 62 -6.82 14.83 14.12
N LEU A 63 -6.15 14.35 15.15
CA LEU A 63 -5.39 13.10 15.08
C LEU A 63 -6.38 11.94 14.92
N HIS A 64 -6.20 11.13 13.88
CA HIS A 64 -7.15 10.06 13.54
C HIS A 64 -6.44 8.86 12.89
N ARG A 65 -7.17 7.77 12.76
CA ARG A 65 -6.75 6.56 12.03
C ARG A 65 -7.90 5.98 11.22
N HIS A 66 -7.57 5.21 10.19
CA HIS A 66 -8.54 4.53 9.33
C HIS A 66 -8.42 3.02 9.46
N GLY A 67 -9.54 2.30 9.27
CA GLY A 67 -9.55 0.83 9.23
C GLY A 67 -9.11 0.23 7.89
N GLY A 68 -8.92 1.05 6.86
CA GLY A 68 -8.40 0.68 5.54
C GLY A 68 -7.10 1.37 5.21
N PHE A 69 -6.52 1.03 4.07
CA PHE A 69 -5.37 1.74 3.52
C PHE A 69 -5.77 3.13 3.05
N VAL A 70 -4.84 4.07 3.17
CA VAL A 70 -5.03 5.43 2.71
C VAL A 70 -3.94 5.78 1.70
N LEU A 71 -4.34 6.42 0.59
CA LEU A 71 -3.40 7.05 -0.31
C LEU A 71 -3.71 8.55 -0.33
N LEU A 72 -2.70 9.35 0.03
CA LEU A 72 -2.73 10.79 -0.08
C LEU A 72 -2.01 11.21 -1.37
N TYR A 73 -2.64 12.06 -2.17
CA TYR A 73 -2.04 12.69 -3.33
C TYR A 73 -2.15 14.21 -3.20
N MET A 74 -1.01 14.86 -3.04
CA MET A 74 -0.95 16.31 -2.97
C MET A 74 -1.03 16.89 -4.38
N TYR A 75 -2.19 17.45 -4.72
CA TYR A 75 -2.47 17.97 -6.05
C TYR A 75 -2.00 19.42 -6.22
N ARG A 76 -2.29 20.28 -5.23
CA ARG A 76 -1.94 21.70 -5.24
C ARG A 76 -1.69 22.22 -3.83
N GLY A 77 -0.73 23.15 -3.69
CA GLY A 77 -0.32 23.69 -2.40
C GLY A 77 0.50 22.72 -1.58
N ALA A 78 0.46 22.83 -0.26
CA ALA A 78 1.21 21.97 0.64
C ALA A 78 0.37 21.47 1.81
N CYS A 79 0.77 20.31 2.38
CA CYS A 79 0.14 19.71 3.54
C CYS A 79 1.18 19.28 4.57
N HIS A 80 1.06 19.75 5.80
CA HIS A 80 1.79 19.19 6.94
C HIS A 80 1.09 17.93 7.41
N THR A 81 1.70 16.78 7.16
CA THR A 81 1.23 15.47 7.63
C THR A 81 2.06 15.04 8.81
N CYS A 82 1.43 14.78 9.95
CA CYS A 82 2.09 14.22 11.13
C CYS A 82 1.70 12.75 11.25
N ILE A 83 2.70 11.86 11.30
CA ILE A 83 2.52 10.40 11.40
C ILE A 83 3.39 9.91 12.55
N ASN A 84 2.79 9.30 13.57
CA ASN A 84 3.53 8.78 14.73
C ASN A 84 4.56 9.79 15.27
N ASP A 85 4.14 11.04 15.48
CA ASP A 85 4.95 12.17 15.95
C ASP A 85 6.06 12.66 14.99
N GLN A 86 6.14 12.11 13.78
CA GLN A 86 7.01 12.59 12.73
C GLN A 86 6.26 13.51 11.78
N SER A 87 6.80 14.70 11.53
CA SER A 87 6.21 15.67 10.60
C SER A 87 6.81 15.49 9.21
N LEU A 88 5.95 15.39 8.21
CA LEU A 88 6.29 15.35 6.78
C LEU A 88 5.55 16.48 6.07
N LEU A 89 6.26 17.25 5.25
CA LEU A 89 5.64 18.25 4.38
C LEU A 89 5.42 17.64 2.99
N LEU A 90 4.16 17.41 2.65
CA LEU A 90 3.76 16.99 1.30
C LEU A 90 3.64 18.21 0.39
N ARG A 91 4.24 18.11 -0.79
CA ARG A 91 4.26 19.13 -1.85
C ARG A 91 3.51 18.63 -3.08
N PRO A 92 3.17 19.48 -4.07
CA PRO A 92 2.48 19.05 -5.27
C PRO A 92 3.20 17.91 -5.98
N GLY A 93 2.48 16.86 -6.31
CA GLY A 93 3.02 15.63 -6.88
C GLY A 93 3.47 14.58 -5.86
N ASP A 94 3.49 14.89 -4.57
CA ASP A 94 3.82 13.89 -3.55
C ASP A 94 2.67 12.91 -3.34
N ILE A 95 3.04 11.64 -3.21
CA ILE A 95 2.10 10.55 -2.94
C ILE A 95 2.56 9.84 -1.67
N LEU A 96 1.62 9.58 -0.76
CA LEU A 96 1.87 8.89 0.50
C LEU A 96 0.86 7.77 0.68
N LEU A 97 1.34 6.53 0.76
CA LEU A 97 0.54 5.37 1.16
C LEU A 97 0.70 5.13 2.66
N ILE A 98 -0.42 4.93 3.35
CA ILE A 98 -0.51 4.73 4.78
C ILE A 98 -1.24 3.41 5.04
N SER A 99 -0.66 2.52 5.85
CA SER A 99 -1.32 1.28 6.25
C SER A 99 -2.47 1.56 7.24
N PRO A 100 -3.43 0.63 7.38
CA PRO A 100 -4.50 0.77 8.37
C PRO A 100 -3.97 0.99 9.79
N ASN A 101 -4.79 1.64 10.61
CA ASN A 101 -4.52 1.94 12.02
C ASN A 101 -3.35 2.87 12.33
N VAL A 102 -2.67 3.42 11.31
CA VAL A 102 -1.62 4.44 11.50
C VAL A 102 -2.27 5.75 11.95
N LEU A 103 -1.81 6.25 13.08
CA LEU A 103 -2.21 7.56 13.59
C LEU A 103 -1.60 8.66 12.76
N HIS A 104 -2.44 9.53 12.20
CA HIS A 104 -1.98 10.64 11.41
C HIS A 104 -2.90 11.86 11.50
N ARG A 105 -2.35 13.01 11.14
CA ARG A 105 -3.04 14.29 11.08
C ARG A 105 -2.55 15.04 9.86
N ASN A 106 -3.47 15.57 9.07
CA ASN A 106 -3.18 16.33 7.86
C ASN A 106 -3.64 17.77 8.04
N GLN A 107 -2.74 18.72 7.85
CA GLN A 107 -3.02 20.16 7.92
C GLN A 107 -2.57 20.81 6.62
N LEU A 108 -3.52 21.24 5.80
CA LEU A 108 -3.23 21.99 4.59
C LEU A 108 -2.65 23.36 4.95
N ALA A 109 -1.54 23.73 4.30
CA ALA A 109 -0.77 24.92 4.63
C ALA A 109 -1.33 26.20 3.99
N GLU A 110 -2.07 26.06 2.87
CA GLU A 110 -2.51 27.19 2.05
C GLU A 110 -4.02 27.11 1.83
N PRO A 111 -4.74 28.29 1.72
CA PRO A 111 -6.19 28.31 1.57
C PRO A 111 -6.71 27.63 0.29
N ASP A 112 -5.91 27.59 -0.77
CA ASP A 112 -6.22 26.97 -2.05
C ASP A 112 -5.58 25.59 -2.23
N ALA A 113 -4.97 25.05 -1.18
CA ALA A 113 -4.37 23.72 -1.19
C ALA A 113 -5.45 22.65 -1.41
N LEU A 114 -5.12 21.66 -2.25
CA LEU A 114 -5.98 20.54 -2.61
C LEU A 114 -5.21 19.23 -2.47
N MET A 115 -5.75 18.32 -1.66
CA MET A 115 -5.19 17.00 -1.46
C MET A 115 -6.29 15.94 -1.64
N PHE A 116 -6.04 14.95 -2.48
CA PHE A 116 -6.91 13.79 -2.60
C PHE A 116 -6.56 12.77 -1.52
N HIS A 117 -7.58 12.29 -0.85
CA HIS A 117 -7.51 11.27 0.18
C HIS A 117 -8.31 10.06 -0.29
N CYS A 118 -7.63 9.04 -0.78
CA CYS A 118 -8.23 7.81 -1.26
C CYS A 118 -8.19 6.78 -0.14
N HIS A 119 -9.34 6.34 0.31
CA HIS A 119 -9.50 5.26 1.26
C HIS A 119 -9.78 3.96 0.52
N ILE A 120 -9.04 2.89 0.85
CA ILE A 120 -9.09 1.63 0.13
C ILE A 120 -9.32 0.50 1.13
N GLU A 121 -10.37 -0.27 0.91
CA GLU A 121 -10.67 -1.42 1.75
C GLU A 121 -9.55 -2.47 1.71
N CYS A 122 -9.23 -3.07 2.86
CA CYS A 122 -8.15 -4.05 2.98
C CYS A 122 -8.34 -5.25 2.05
N SER A 123 -9.56 -5.72 1.87
CA SER A 123 -9.91 -6.84 0.98
C SER A 123 -9.52 -6.58 -0.48
N ILE A 124 -9.62 -5.34 -0.95
CA ILE A 124 -9.23 -4.96 -2.31
C ILE A 124 -7.71 -5.05 -2.48
N LEU A 125 -6.96 -4.45 -1.57
CA LEU A 125 -5.49 -4.48 -1.65
C LEU A 125 -4.95 -5.89 -1.49
N SER A 126 -5.45 -6.67 -0.54
CA SER A 126 -4.98 -8.03 -0.31
C SER A 126 -5.43 -9.03 -1.36
N GLY A 127 -6.69 -8.97 -1.78
CA GLY A 127 -7.28 -9.96 -2.68
C GLY A 127 -7.09 -9.65 -4.18
N MET A 128 -7.22 -8.38 -4.57
CA MET A 128 -7.21 -8.01 -6.00
C MET A 128 -5.89 -7.40 -6.46
N ILE A 129 -5.27 -6.56 -5.65
CA ILE A 129 -4.12 -5.76 -6.06
C ILE A 129 -2.80 -6.45 -5.75
N LEU A 130 -2.66 -7.08 -4.57
CA LEU A 130 -1.43 -7.77 -4.18
C LEU A 130 -0.93 -8.78 -5.23
N PRO A 131 -1.78 -9.62 -5.86
CA PRO A 131 -1.33 -10.52 -6.93
C PRO A 131 -0.70 -9.80 -8.13
N LEU A 132 -1.15 -8.58 -8.44
CA LEU A 132 -0.69 -7.79 -9.58
C LEU A 132 0.63 -7.05 -9.30
N VAL A 133 0.86 -6.65 -8.04
CA VAL A 133 2.08 -5.92 -7.63
C VAL A 133 3.10 -6.82 -6.91
N ARG A 134 2.90 -8.12 -6.93
CA ARG A 134 3.71 -9.09 -6.19
C ARG A 134 5.20 -9.08 -6.56
N GLU A 135 5.53 -8.64 -7.77
CA GLU A 135 6.91 -8.53 -8.24
C GLU A 135 7.63 -7.34 -7.62
N ASP A 136 6.90 -6.29 -7.21
CA ASP A 136 7.47 -5.20 -6.43
C ASP A 136 7.47 -5.54 -4.95
N VAL A 137 8.66 -5.78 -4.46
CA VAL A 137 8.94 -6.15 -3.08
C VAL A 137 8.42 -5.13 -2.08
N THR A 138 8.58 -3.85 -2.36
CA THR A 138 8.23 -2.78 -1.43
C THR A 138 6.72 -2.68 -1.28
N LEU A 139 5.98 -2.68 -2.40
CA LEU A 139 4.51 -2.64 -2.38
C LEU A 139 3.92 -3.92 -1.80
N SER A 140 4.43 -5.08 -2.22
CA SER A 140 3.93 -6.36 -1.69
C SER A 140 4.20 -6.51 -0.20
N SER A 141 5.40 -6.16 0.29
CA SER A 141 5.69 -6.17 1.73
C SER A 141 4.80 -5.20 2.51
N PHE A 142 4.59 -3.99 2.01
CA PHE A 142 3.72 -3.00 2.63
C PHE A 142 2.28 -3.53 2.84
N ILE A 143 1.73 -4.21 1.84
CA ILE A 143 0.39 -4.80 1.94
C ILE A 143 0.39 -6.01 2.87
N LEU A 144 1.40 -6.89 2.74
CA LEU A 144 1.52 -8.11 3.54
C LEU A 144 1.79 -7.86 5.02
N ASP A 145 2.54 -6.81 5.36
CA ASP A 145 2.83 -6.46 6.74
C ASP A 145 1.55 -6.16 7.52
N PHE A 146 0.60 -5.48 6.89
CA PHE A 146 -0.71 -5.27 7.49
C PHE A 146 -1.51 -6.57 7.65
N ILE A 147 -1.46 -7.48 6.65
CA ILE A 147 -2.17 -8.77 6.72
C ILE A 147 -1.62 -9.62 7.87
N ARG A 148 -0.32 -9.55 8.12
CA ARG A 148 0.37 -10.30 9.19
C ARG A 148 0.12 -9.76 10.57
N ASP A 149 0.15 -8.46 10.68
CA ASP A 149 0.00 -7.74 11.94
C ASP A 149 -0.86 -6.51 11.70
N ALA A 150 -2.12 -6.59 12.10
CA ALA A 150 -3.05 -5.45 11.99
C ALA A 150 -2.59 -4.23 12.83
N GLY A 151 -1.59 -4.40 13.70
CA GLY A 151 -0.90 -3.33 14.41
C GLY A 151 0.31 -2.76 13.68
N SER A 152 0.71 -3.35 12.53
CA SER A 152 1.80 -2.82 11.71
C SER A 152 1.49 -1.40 11.24
N GLN A 153 2.38 -0.46 11.57
CA GLN A 153 2.25 0.95 11.22
C GLN A 153 3.31 1.30 10.17
N SER A 154 2.99 1.10 8.91
CA SER A 154 3.89 1.35 7.80
C SER A 154 3.37 2.43 6.85
N THR A 155 4.30 3.15 6.23
CA THR A 155 4.01 4.16 5.23
C THR A 155 4.99 4.05 4.07
N LEU A 156 4.53 4.35 2.84
CA LEU A 156 5.39 4.48 1.66
C LEU A 156 5.24 5.89 1.09
N TYR A 157 6.36 6.60 1.01
CA TYR A 157 6.41 7.96 0.49
C TYR A 157 7.08 7.99 -0.89
N PHE A 158 6.41 8.62 -1.85
CA PHE A 158 6.85 8.80 -3.23
C PHE A 158 6.93 10.31 -3.54
N PRO A 159 8.11 10.93 -3.32
CA PRO A 159 8.29 12.37 -3.50
C PRO A 159 8.20 12.77 -4.97
N ALA A 160 7.34 13.74 -5.29
CA ALA A 160 7.12 14.30 -6.61
C ALA A 160 6.82 13.27 -7.74
N TYR A 161 6.39 12.05 -7.40
CA TYR A 161 6.07 11.03 -8.40
C TYR A 161 4.85 11.43 -9.25
N GLY A 162 3.88 12.14 -8.66
CA GLY A 162 2.73 12.66 -9.36
C GLY A 162 3.04 13.78 -10.37
N ALA A 163 4.27 14.31 -10.41
CA ALA A 163 4.73 15.17 -11.49
C ALA A 163 5.02 14.40 -12.80
N ASP A 164 5.09 13.07 -12.75
CA ASP A 164 5.21 12.22 -13.93
C ASP A 164 3.86 12.17 -14.67
N PRO A 165 3.80 12.52 -15.96
CA PRO A 165 2.53 12.58 -16.70
C PRO A 165 1.75 11.26 -16.72
N ALA A 166 2.43 10.11 -16.70
CA ALA A 166 1.77 8.81 -16.68
C ALA A 166 1.10 8.54 -15.32
N ILE A 167 1.76 8.93 -14.22
CA ILE A 167 1.24 8.78 -12.86
C ILE A 167 0.11 9.79 -12.62
N ALA A 168 0.30 11.06 -13.02
CA ALA A 168 -0.73 12.09 -12.94
C ALA A 168 -1.99 11.67 -13.72
N GLY A 169 -1.83 11.22 -14.97
CA GLY A 169 -2.93 10.77 -15.80
C GLY A 169 -3.66 9.54 -15.25
N ALA A 170 -2.95 8.60 -14.59
CA ALA A 170 -3.59 7.48 -13.90
C ALA A 170 -4.44 7.97 -12.71
N PHE A 171 -3.94 8.95 -11.96
CA PHE A 171 -4.69 9.57 -10.87
C PHE A 171 -5.95 10.32 -11.36
N GLU A 172 -5.80 11.08 -12.44
CA GLU A 172 -6.92 11.81 -13.05
C GLU A 172 -8.03 10.86 -13.49
N LYS A 173 -7.70 9.73 -14.11
CA LYS A 173 -8.68 8.69 -14.47
C LYS A 173 -9.43 8.15 -13.26
N ILE A 174 -8.72 7.84 -12.16
CA ILE A 174 -9.33 7.37 -10.92
C ILE A 174 -10.34 8.41 -10.40
N ILE A 175 -9.98 9.70 -10.41
CA ILE A 175 -10.84 10.78 -9.92
C ILE A 175 -12.08 10.93 -10.81
N ILE A 176 -11.91 10.93 -12.13
CA ILE A 176 -13.00 11.05 -13.12
C ILE A 176 -13.96 9.87 -13.00
N GLU A 177 -13.45 8.64 -12.94
CA GLU A 177 -14.26 7.44 -12.79
C GLU A 177 -15.06 7.44 -11.49
N TYR A 178 -14.40 7.83 -10.39
CA TYR A 178 -15.07 7.95 -9.09
C TYR A 178 -16.18 9.02 -9.10
N ALA A 179 -15.96 10.14 -9.78
CA ALA A 179 -16.96 11.21 -9.90
C ALA A 179 -18.14 10.81 -10.80
N ALA A 180 -17.86 10.11 -11.90
CA ALA A 180 -18.88 9.70 -12.87
C ALA A 180 -19.80 8.60 -12.34
N ARG A 181 -19.33 7.72 -11.46
CA ARG A 181 -20.08 6.61 -10.83
C ARG A 181 -20.92 5.79 -11.81
N GLN A 182 -20.38 5.54 -13.02
CA GLN A 182 -21.04 4.73 -14.01
C GLN A 182 -21.12 3.24 -13.55
N PRO A 183 -21.98 2.42 -14.13
CA PRO A 183 -22.00 1.00 -13.81
C PRO A 183 -20.60 0.39 -13.83
N MET A 184 -20.27 -0.44 -12.84
CA MET A 184 -18.96 -1.09 -12.66
C MET A 184 -17.79 -0.15 -12.26
N TYR A 185 -18.04 1.11 -11.88
CA TYR A 185 -16.99 2.05 -11.50
C TYR A 185 -16.06 1.51 -10.43
N GLN A 186 -16.52 0.77 -9.42
CA GLN A 186 -15.66 0.18 -8.39
C GLN A 186 -14.64 -0.81 -8.97
N SER A 187 -15.03 -1.62 -9.95
CA SER A 187 -14.11 -2.56 -10.62
C SER A 187 -13.08 -1.82 -11.48
N LEU A 188 -13.52 -0.75 -12.16
CA LEU A 188 -12.61 0.12 -12.91
C LEU A 188 -11.64 0.84 -11.98
N LEU A 189 -12.11 1.38 -10.85
CA LEU A 189 -11.22 1.98 -9.84
C LEU A 189 -10.17 1.01 -9.33
N CYS A 190 -10.53 -0.27 -9.08
CA CYS A 190 -9.55 -1.29 -8.69
C CYS A 190 -8.48 -1.48 -9.77
N SER A 191 -8.88 -1.54 -11.04
CA SER A 191 -7.96 -1.70 -12.18
C SER A 191 -7.04 -0.49 -12.35
N GLU A 192 -7.58 0.72 -12.32
CA GLU A 192 -6.83 1.97 -12.44
C GLU A 192 -5.87 2.15 -11.25
N PHE A 193 -6.30 1.78 -10.05
CA PHE A 193 -5.45 1.85 -8.87
C PHE A 193 -4.30 0.82 -8.92
N ALA A 194 -4.55 -0.39 -9.41
CA ALA A 194 -3.49 -1.37 -9.66
C ALA A 194 -2.49 -0.83 -10.69
N GLN A 195 -2.97 -0.20 -11.77
CA GLN A 195 -2.12 0.45 -12.76
C GLN A 195 -1.27 1.56 -12.13
N LEU A 196 -1.88 2.41 -11.29
CA LEU A 196 -1.16 3.46 -10.56
C LEU A 196 -0.02 2.88 -9.72
N LEU A 197 -0.28 1.84 -8.92
CA LEU A 197 0.76 1.20 -8.11
C LEU A 197 1.88 0.60 -8.96
N MET A 198 1.56 -0.02 -10.09
CA MET A 198 2.56 -0.53 -11.03
C MET A 198 3.41 0.59 -11.65
N LEU A 199 2.82 1.75 -11.94
CA LEU A 199 3.56 2.92 -12.43
C LEU A 199 4.48 3.49 -11.34
N LEU A 200 4.03 3.56 -10.09
CA LEU A 200 4.86 3.97 -8.95
C LEU A 200 6.06 3.02 -8.76
N ALA A 201 5.82 1.72 -8.82
CA ALA A 201 6.89 0.72 -8.77
C ALA A 201 7.89 0.91 -9.92
N ARG A 202 7.41 1.00 -11.16
CA ARG A 202 8.25 1.19 -12.35
C ARG A 202 9.10 2.45 -12.25
N LYS A 203 8.54 3.57 -11.82
CA LYS A 203 9.29 4.81 -11.64
C LYS A 203 10.38 4.66 -10.58
N LYS A 204 10.12 3.97 -9.49
CA LYS A 204 11.11 3.64 -8.46
C LYS A 204 12.28 2.83 -9.06
N TYR A 205 12.01 1.82 -9.88
CA TYR A 205 13.04 1.04 -10.57
C TYR A 205 13.87 1.92 -11.49
N ASN A 206 13.25 2.78 -12.29
CA ASN A 206 13.95 3.69 -13.21
C ASN A 206 14.86 4.68 -12.49
N LEU A 207 14.43 5.19 -11.31
CA LEU A 207 15.26 6.06 -10.48
C LEU A 207 16.42 5.29 -9.82
N SER A 208 16.23 4.02 -9.49
CA SER A 208 17.29 3.15 -8.95
C SER A 208 18.34 2.75 -10.00
N ALA A 209 17.97 2.76 -11.25
CA ALA A 209 18.90 2.52 -12.37
C ALA A 209 19.80 3.73 -12.69
N ALA A 210 19.52 4.92 -12.13
CA ALA A 210 20.39 6.07 -12.26
C ALA A 210 21.64 5.93 -11.37
N PRO A 211 22.86 6.30 -11.82
CA PRO A 211 24.11 6.04 -11.12
C PRO A 211 24.38 7.00 -9.95
N TYR A 212 23.45 7.15 -9.01
CA TYR A 212 23.66 8.04 -7.84
C TYR A 212 23.15 7.45 -6.51
N GLY A 213 24.09 7.19 -5.58
CA GLY A 213 23.88 7.14 -4.14
C GLY A 213 23.63 5.77 -3.51
N THR A 214 23.91 5.68 -2.22
CA THR A 214 23.74 4.48 -1.37
C THR A 214 22.34 3.87 -1.36
N HIS A 215 21.31 4.62 -1.74
CA HIS A 215 19.93 4.13 -1.84
C HIS A 215 19.68 3.21 -3.04
N ALA A 216 20.35 3.44 -4.18
CA ALA A 216 20.24 2.59 -5.38
C ALA A 216 20.71 1.15 -5.09
N ARG A 217 21.78 1.00 -4.31
CA ARG A 217 22.30 -0.32 -3.94
C ARG A 217 21.39 -1.12 -3.01
N VAL A 218 20.55 -0.48 -2.23
CA VAL A 218 19.61 -1.18 -1.34
C VAL A 218 18.46 -1.78 -2.14
N SER A 219 17.93 -1.08 -3.15
CA SER A 219 16.89 -1.65 -4.02
C SER A 219 17.42 -2.87 -4.77
N GLU A 220 18.65 -2.83 -5.30
CA GLU A 220 19.28 -3.97 -5.96
C GLU A 220 19.42 -5.18 -5.01
N VAL A 221 19.75 -4.95 -3.75
CA VAL A 221 19.79 -5.99 -2.71
C VAL A 221 18.41 -6.58 -2.48
N LEU A 222 17.39 -5.75 -2.37
CA LEU A 222 16.02 -6.21 -2.16
C LEU A 222 15.48 -6.98 -3.38
N ASP A 223 15.79 -6.52 -4.58
CA ASP A 223 15.45 -7.20 -5.84
C ASP A 223 16.14 -8.57 -5.92
N TYR A 224 17.42 -8.64 -5.55
CA TYR A 224 18.14 -9.91 -5.46
C TYR A 224 17.49 -10.87 -4.46
N ILE A 225 17.17 -10.39 -3.25
CA ILE A 225 16.50 -11.20 -2.22
C ILE A 225 15.13 -11.71 -2.73
N SER A 226 14.39 -10.85 -3.43
CA SER A 226 13.11 -11.19 -4.04
C SER A 226 13.23 -12.25 -5.13
N ALA A 227 14.24 -12.16 -5.98
CA ALA A 227 14.48 -13.12 -7.05
C ALA A 227 15.00 -14.49 -6.53
N HIS A 228 15.74 -14.47 -5.40
CA HIS A 228 16.41 -15.63 -4.84
C HIS A 228 15.85 -16.06 -3.47
N TYR A 229 14.58 -15.73 -3.20
CA TYR A 229 13.95 -15.95 -1.87
C TYR A 229 14.04 -17.41 -1.39
N ALA A 230 14.10 -18.38 -2.30
CA ALA A 230 14.12 -19.80 -1.94
C ALA A 230 15.44 -20.23 -1.25
N ASP A 231 16.56 -19.65 -1.67
CA ASP A 231 17.91 -20.09 -1.29
C ASP A 231 18.82 -18.97 -0.77
N ALA A 232 18.43 -17.67 -0.93
CA ALA A 232 19.26 -16.57 -0.46
C ALA A 232 19.58 -16.66 1.04
N THR A 233 20.83 -16.34 1.37
CA THR A 233 21.29 -16.15 2.74
C THR A 233 21.88 -14.76 2.93
N LEU A 234 21.84 -14.23 4.16
CA LEU A 234 22.42 -12.93 4.47
C LEU A 234 23.91 -12.85 4.09
N ALA A 235 24.67 -13.93 4.37
CA ALA A 235 26.11 -13.99 4.10
C ALA A 235 26.38 -13.94 2.59
N GLU A 236 25.65 -14.72 1.80
CA GLU A 236 25.81 -14.77 0.36
C GLU A 236 25.39 -13.46 -0.29
N THR A 237 24.23 -12.90 0.12
CA THR A 237 23.77 -11.59 -0.35
C THR A 237 24.79 -10.50 -0.04
N ALA A 238 25.35 -10.50 1.19
CA ALA A 238 26.38 -9.53 1.57
C ALA A 238 27.64 -9.68 0.70
N ARG A 239 28.05 -10.91 0.38
CA ARG A 239 29.18 -11.19 -0.50
C ARG A 239 28.96 -10.66 -1.91
N ILE A 240 27.79 -10.90 -2.48
CA ILE A 240 27.43 -10.45 -3.85
C ILE A 240 27.47 -8.93 -3.98
N PHE A 241 26.94 -8.23 -2.98
CA PHE A 241 26.87 -6.78 -2.98
C PHE A 241 28.06 -6.09 -2.31
N HIS A 242 29.11 -6.84 -1.96
CA HIS A 242 30.33 -6.35 -1.32
C HIS A 242 30.08 -5.61 0.01
N TYR A 243 29.12 -6.10 0.79
CA TYR A 243 28.85 -5.59 2.14
C TYR A 243 29.34 -6.58 3.20
N HIS A 244 29.64 -6.02 4.38
CA HIS A 244 29.78 -6.86 5.57
C HIS A 244 28.36 -7.32 6.02
N PRO A 245 28.15 -8.61 6.41
CA PRO A 245 26.82 -9.13 6.78
C PRO A 245 26.10 -8.28 7.85
N ASN A 246 26.81 -7.83 8.89
CA ASN A 246 26.21 -7.00 9.94
C ASN A 246 25.75 -5.63 9.42
N TYR A 247 26.52 -5.03 8.52
CA TYR A 247 26.14 -3.77 7.89
C TYR A 247 24.91 -3.96 7.00
N LEU A 248 24.89 -5.01 6.15
CA LEU A 248 23.76 -5.32 5.29
C LEU A 248 22.49 -5.57 6.11
N SER A 249 22.59 -6.34 7.19
CA SER A 249 21.47 -6.59 8.10
C SER A 249 20.90 -5.30 8.70
N SER A 250 21.79 -4.42 9.17
CA SER A 250 21.39 -3.11 9.72
C SER A 250 20.80 -2.19 8.64
N LEU A 251 21.35 -2.22 7.43
CA LEU A 251 20.91 -1.44 6.28
C LEU A 251 19.50 -1.85 5.86
N ILE A 252 19.27 -3.16 5.68
CA ILE A 252 17.96 -3.73 5.35
C ILE A 252 16.94 -3.32 6.42
N ARG A 253 17.26 -3.53 7.70
CA ARG A 253 16.34 -3.21 8.80
C ARG A 253 15.99 -1.72 8.85
N ARG A 254 16.97 -0.84 8.62
CA ARG A 254 16.74 0.61 8.60
C ARG A 254 15.87 1.06 7.43
N GLN A 255 15.99 0.40 6.27
CA GLN A 255 15.27 0.79 5.05
C GLN A 255 13.89 0.16 4.93
N THR A 256 13.71 -1.06 5.49
CA THR A 256 12.47 -1.83 5.32
C THR A 256 11.70 -2.01 6.63
N GLY A 257 12.30 -1.69 7.77
CA GLY A 257 11.77 -2.03 9.10
C GLY A 257 11.94 -3.49 9.49
N HIS A 258 12.36 -4.37 8.56
CA HIS A 258 12.41 -5.84 8.73
C HIS A 258 13.84 -6.37 8.76
N SER A 259 14.02 -7.48 9.46
CA SER A 259 15.26 -8.26 9.33
C SER A 259 15.29 -9.01 7.98
N PHE A 260 16.50 -9.38 7.54
CA PHE A 260 16.68 -10.21 6.35
C PHE A 260 15.82 -11.48 6.37
N SER A 261 15.78 -12.17 7.51
CA SER A 261 14.96 -13.40 7.67
C SER A 261 13.47 -13.14 7.58
N GLN A 262 12.99 -12.00 8.09
CA GLN A 262 11.60 -11.60 7.95
C GLN A 262 11.24 -11.32 6.49
N LEU A 263 12.09 -10.63 5.75
CA LEU A 263 11.89 -10.40 4.32
C LEU A 263 11.82 -11.71 3.53
N LEU A 264 12.80 -12.61 3.72
CA LEU A 264 12.76 -13.92 3.07
C LEU A 264 11.48 -14.70 3.39
N GLN A 265 11.08 -14.71 4.66
CA GLN A 265 9.84 -15.36 5.05
C GLN A 265 8.64 -14.76 4.33
N THR A 266 8.60 -13.43 4.19
CA THR A 266 7.54 -12.74 3.45
C THR A 266 7.47 -13.22 2.02
N TYR A 267 8.59 -13.22 1.30
CA TYR A 267 8.62 -13.66 -0.10
C TYR A 267 8.21 -15.12 -0.26
N ARG A 268 8.75 -16.00 0.58
CA ARG A 268 8.42 -17.42 0.57
C ARG A 268 6.93 -17.68 0.77
N LEU A 269 6.33 -17.02 1.76
CA LEU A 269 4.92 -17.22 2.09
C LEU A 269 3.99 -16.61 1.04
N SER A 270 4.32 -15.44 0.48
CA SER A 270 3.57 -14.84 -0.62
C SER A 270 3.57 -15.74 -1.86
N ARG A 271 4.74 -16.28 -2.20
CA ARG A 271 4.86 -17.22 -3.32
C ARG A 271 4.10 -18.52 -3.07
N ALA A 272 4.17 -19.03 -1.83
CA ALA A 272 3.42 -20.23 -1.44
C ALA A 272 1.91 -20.02 -1.57
N CYS A 273 1.38 -18.89 -1.09
CA CYS A 273 -0.03 -18.55 -1.22
C CYS A 273 -0.48 -18.56 -2.70
N PHE A 274 0.29 -17.93 -3.57
CA PHE A 274 0.03 -17.97 -5.00
C PHE A 274 0.02 -19.38 -5.59
N LEU A 275 1.02 -20.21 -5.23
CA LEU A 275 1.13 -21.58 -5.74
C LEU A 275 -0.01 -22.47 -5.24
N LEU A 276 -0.42 -22.31 -3.98
CA LEU A 276 -1.56 -23.03 -3.40
C LEU A 276 -2.87 -22.72 -4.13
N GLN A 277 -3.07 -21.48 -4.54
CA GLN A 277 -4.30 -21.04 -5.22
C GLN A 277 -4.32 -21.34 -6.72
N ASN A 278 -3.15 -21.44 -7.36
CA ASN A 278 -3.07 -21.43 -8.83
C ASN A 278 -2.38 -22.66 -9.44
N THR A 279 -2.01 -23.67 -8.63
CA THR A 279 -1.33 -24.85 -9.15
C THR A 279 -1.83 -26.12 -8.48
N PRO A 280 -1.74 -27.29 -9.16
CA PRO A 280 -2.07 -28.58 -8.57
C PRO A 280 -0.96 -29.17 -7.68
N LEU A 281 0.07 -28.42 -7.36
CA LEU A 281 1.20 -28.89 -6.54
C LEU A 281 0.74 -29.21 -5.12
N SER A 282 1.29 -30.27 -4.54
CA SER A 282 1.01 -30.57 -3.13
C SER A 282 1.61 -29.52 -2.20
N THR A 283 1.04 -29.37 -1.02
CA THR A 283 1.55 -28.45 0.01
C THR A 283 3.01 -28.71 0.35
N GLU A 284 3.44 -29.99 0.33
CA GLU A 284 4.81 -30.40 0.58
C GLU A 284 5.75 -29.95 -0.55
N GLN A 285 5.32 -30.11 -1.80
CA GLN A 285 6.08 -29.65 -2.97
C GLN A 285 6.24 -28.13 -2.93
N ILE A 286 5.16 -27.42 -2.62
CA ILE A 286 5.19 -25.96 -2.49
C ILE A 286 6.14 -25.52 -1.38
N ALA A 287 6.09 -26.16 -0.19
CA ALA A 287 6.98 -25.84 0.91
C ALA A 287 8.45 -25.91 0.50
N LEU A 288 8.84 -27.01 -0.17
CA LEU A 288 10.20 -27.19 -0.67
C LEU A 288 10.57 -26.16 -1.75
N GLN A 289 9.67 -25.95 -2.70
CA GLN A 289 9.90 -25.01 -3.80
C GLN A 289 10.10 -23.57 -3.32
N VAL A 290 9.40 -23.16 -2.26
CA VAL A 290 9.56 -21.82 -1.70
C VAL A 290 10.69 -21.71 -0.68
N GLY A 291 11.49 -22.75 -0.49
CA GLY A 291 12.73 -22.74 0.30
C GLY A 291 12.58 -23.11 1.77
N TYR A 292 11.49 -23.81 2.16
CA TYR A 292 11.42 -24.41 3.49
C TYR A 292 12.05 -25.82 3.45
N LYS A 293 12.94 -26.07 4.40
CA LYS A 293 13.59 -27.38 4.55
C LYS A 293 12.68 -28.41 5.26
N ASP A 294 11.70 -27.91 6.00
CA ASP A 294 10.80 -28.67 6.84
C ASP A 294 9.37 -28.19 6.66
N VAL A 295 8.49 -29.10 6.30
CA VAL A 295 7.07 -28.84 6.02
C VAL A 295 6.34 -28.37 7.27
N SER A 296 6.70 -28.87 8.46
CA SER A 296 6.07 -28.45 9.72
C SER A 296 6.36 -26.99 10.05
N SER A 297 7.59 -26.53 9.78
CA SER A 297 7.97 -25.11 9.91
C SER A 297 7.21 -24.24 8.91
N PHE A 298 7.01 -24.72 7.68
CA PHE A 298 6.17 -24.03 6.69
C PHE A 298 4.73 -23.89 7.17
N TYR A 299 4.10 -24.97 7.64
CA TYR A 299 2.72 -24.94 8.14
C TYR A 299 2.55 -23.94 9.30
N LYS A 300 3.48 -23.95 10.26
CA LYS A 300 3.46 -23.00 11.38
C LYS A 300 3.58 -21.54 10.91
N ALA A 301 4.55 -21.29 10.01
CA ALA A 301 4.78 -19.97 9.47
C ALA A 301 3.59 -19.49 8.65
N TYR A 302 3.01 -20.33 7.80
CA TYR A 302 1.86 -20.02 6.96
C TYR A 302 0.63 -19.68 7.82
N LYS A 303 0.27 -20.59 8.75
CA LYS A 303 -0.87 -20.37 9.65
C LYS A 303 -0.71 -19.13 10.53
N LYS A 304 0.50 -18.88 11.04
CA LYS A 304 0.80 -17.67 11.80
C LYS A 304 0.60 -16.41 10.96
N ASN A 305 0.90 -16.49 9.67
CA ASN A 305 0.90 -15.34 8.76
C ASN A 305 -0.46 -15.04 8.16
N PHE A 306 -1.21 -16.06 7.76
CA PHE A 306 -2.48 -15.92 7.04
C PHE A 306 -3.71 -16.34 7.88
N GLY A 307 -3.53 -16.85 9.08
CA GLY A 307 -4.63 -17.31 9.94
C GLY A 307 -5.20 -18.69 9.56
N VAL A 308 -4.97 -19.15 8.34
CA VAL A 308 -5.44 -20.42 7.78
C VAL A 308 -4.27 -21.37 7.52
N THR A 309 -4.57 -22.65 7.40
CA THR A 309 -3.52 -23.63 7.03
C THR A 309 -3.31 -23.65 5.52
N PRO A 310 -2.10 -23.99 5.02
CA PRO A 310 -1.86 -24.11 3.57
C PRO A 310 -2.87 -25.02 2.87
N ARG A 311 -3.24 -26.13 3.52
CA ARG A 311 -4.23 -27.08 2.99
C ARG A 311 -5.65 -26.48 2.98
N GLY A 312 -6.01 -25.69 3.99
CA GLY A 312 -7.28 -24.96 4.01
C GLY A 312 -7.37 -23.95 2.86
N GLU A 313 -6.31 -23.17 2.65
CA GLU A 313 -6.21 -22.23 1.53
C GLU A 313 -6.41 -22.91 0.17
N GLN A 314 -5.76 -24.08 -0.03
CA GLN A 314 -5.87 -24.83 -1.27
C GLN A 314 -7.27 -25.41 -1.50
N GLN A 315 -7.99 -25.76 -0.44
CA GLN A 315 -9.35 -26.28 -0.51
C GLN A 315 -10.38 -25.16 -0.80
N GLU A 316 -10.17 -23.97 -0.26
CA GLU A 316 -11.03 -22.81 -0.49
C GLU A 316 -10.86 -22.25 -1.91
N ALA A 317 -9.68 -22.39 -2.52
CA ALA A 317 -9.43 -21.95 -3.89
C ALA A 317 -10.15 -22.83 -4.94
N GLY A 318 -10.60 -24.02 -4.57
CA GLY A 318 -11.31 -24.98 -5.46
C GLY A 318 -10.41 -25.55 -6.56
N PRO A 319 -10.74 -26.69 -7.16
CA PRO A 319 -10.07 -27.14 -8.37
C PRO A 319 -10.43 -26.17 -9.50
N SER A 320 -9.43 -25.47 -10.05
CA SER A 320 -9.59 -24.81 -11.34
C SER A 320 -9.97 -25.86 -12.37
N ALA A 321 -11.24 -25.87 -12.78
CA ALA A 321 -11.76 -26.73 -13.84
C ALA A 321 -11.22 -26.28 -15.20
#